data_293d1dd4a604240741ba9fc8f2a3331a
#
_entry.id   293d1dd4a604240741ba9fc8f2a3331a
#
_cell.length_a   1.000
_cell.length_b   1.000
_cell.length_c   1.000
_cell.angle_alpha   90.00
_cell.angle_beta   90.00
_cell.angle_gamma   90.00
#
_symmetry.space_group_name_H-M   'P 1'
#
loop_
_entity.id
_entity.type
_entity.pdbx_description
1 polymer ?
#
loop_
_entity_poly.entity_id
_entity_poly.type
_entity_poly.pdbx_seq_one_letter_code
_entity_poly.pdbx_strand_id
1 'polypeptide(L)'
;VRHRLLVPGAAALSLLLAIPASAADFTPGAPGVGDTYYPESGNGGYNVSHYDLRLKYQPKTDLLEGTATLLATTTQDLSRFNLDFGLKVSEIRINGKKASFTTSGKHELEVTPATPLEKGKQISVVVRYAGKPSQLKIDGYSAWARTPDGGVVAQEPDAAVWWYPSNDHPTDKATYDISVAVPDGTQALSNGVLASQSSKLGWTRYNWRSDKPQATYLTTLAVGKFDITTDKTANGLPVINAVSKDLGSHEGSAKASIERTTEITEWLESVFGPYPFNAVGGYVPNVPAGYALETQTRPFYGKKVFDRGTNVSVVVHELAHQWYGDNVSLKDWKDIWINEGFAAYSQWLWSEKEGEGTAQELADWVYSQHPADDPFWKVKPGDPGAENQFDGAVYDRGALTLQALRNKVGDKAFFGILKSWQTENKYGNASVADFVKFAEKKSGKELAGFFDTWLFQPSKPTAGTAKQALGARQAPVAEPKSWKRIAATHDVHGH
;
A
#
# COMPACT_ATOMS: atom_id res chain seq x y z
N VAL A 1 3.50 95.91 -19.28
CA VAL A 1 2.40 95.26 -18.55
C VAL A 1 2.29 93.80 -19.05
N ARG A 2 2.72 92.84 -18.27
CA ARG A 2 2.64 91.37 -18.62
C ARG A 2 1.58 90.76 -17.75
N HIS A 3 0.50 90.25 -18.34
CA HIS A 3 -0.52 89.48 -17.70
C HIS A 3 -0.03 87.98 -17.51
N ARG A 4 -0.03 87.53 -16.29
CA ARG A 4 0.12 86.08 -15.99
C ARG A 4 -1.27 85.48 -15.85
N LEU A 5 -1.56 84.50 -16.70
CA LEU A 5 -2.71 83.63 -16.61
C LEU A 5 -2.44 82.56 -15.52
N LEU A 6 -3.30 82.46 -14.50
CA LEU A 6 -3.35 81.40 -13.53
C LEU A 6 -4.23 80.30 -14.12
N VAL A 7 -3.69 79.05 -14.20
CA VAL A 7 -4.41 77.80 -14.52
C VAL A 7 -4.78 77.14 -13.22
N PRO A 8 -6.05 76.83 -12.96
CA PRO A 8 -6.40 76.04 -11.76
C PRO A 8 -6.11 74.54 -12.01
N GLY A 9 -5.26 73.94 -11.19
CA GLY A 9 -5.01 72.53 -11.15
C GLY A 9 -6.19 71.76 -10.53
N ALA A 10 -6.81 70.88 -11.33
CA ALA A 10 -7.79 69.93 -10.84
C ALA A 10 -7.09 68.76 -10.14
N ALA A 11 -7.26 68.66 -8.81
CA ALA A 11 -6.84 67.51 -8.04
C ALA A 11 -7.84 66.35 -8.28
N ALA A 12 -7.41 65.33 -9.01
CA ALA A 12 -8.16 64.08 -9.17
C ALA A 12 -8.04 63.25 -7.87
N LEU A 13 -9.11 63.20 -7.10
CA LEU A 13 -9.22 62.32 -5.92
C LEU A 13 -9.50 60.88 -6.42
N SER A 14 -8.48 60.01 -6.43
CA SER A 14 -8.65 58.60 -6.73
C SER A 14 -9.32 57.92 -5.55
N LEU A 15 -10.62 57.66 -5.64
CA LEU A 15 -11.31 56.72 -4.73
C LEU A 15 -10.82 55.31 -5.05
N LEU A 16 -9.95 54.76 -4.23
CA LEU A 16 -9.69 53.32 -4.12
C LEU A 16 -10.95 52.65 -3.55
N LEU A 17 -11.80 52.11 -4.44
CA LEU A 17 -12.84 51.17 -4.05
C LEU A 17 -12.16 49.91 -3.48
N ALA A 18 -12.15 49.79 -2.14
CA ALA A 18 -11.83 48.56 -1.49
C ALA A 18 -12.89 47.56 -1.90
N ILE A 19 -12.55 46.61 -2.78
CA ILE A 19 -13.37 45.43 -3.08
C ILE A 19 -13.46 44.67 -1.74
N PRO A 20 -14.66 44.42 -1.18
CA PRO A 20 -14.75 43.64 0.03
C PRO A 20 -14.19 42.24 -0.33
N ALA A 21 -13.17 41.81 0.43
CA ALA A 21 -12.73 40.42 0.34
C ALA A 21 -13.95 39.57 0.67
N SER A 22 -14.38 38.75 -0.29
CA SER A 22 -15.42 37.76 -0.06
C SER A 22 -15.00 36.95 1.19
N ALA A 23 -15.86 36.89 2.20
CA ALA A 23 -15.61 36.02 3.33
C ALA A 23 -15.46 34.59 2.78
N ALA A 24 -14.35 33.94 3.11
CA ALA A 24 -14.11 32.56 2.67
C ALA A 24 -15.22 31.67 3.21
N ASP A 25 -15.91 30.93 2.33
CA ASP A 25 -16.93 29.98 2.74
C ASP A 25 -16.23 28.71 3.25
N PHE A 26 -16.05 28.64 4.56
CA PHE A 26 -15.50 27.44 5.20
C PHE A 26 -16.52 26.30 5.17
N THR A 27 -16.19 25.21 4.50
CA THR A 27 -17.05 24.04 4.33
C THR A 27 -16.47 22.80 5.05
N PRO A 28 -17.28 21.81 5.39
CA PRO A 28 -16.77 20.52 5.86
C PRO A 28 -15.91 19.83 4.80
N GLY A 29 -14.84 19.16 5.24
CA GLY A 29 -14.14 18.17 4.42
C GLY A 29 -15.06 16.97 4.14
N ALA A 30 -14.88 16.33 3.01
CA ALA A 30 -15.66 15.14 2.66
C ALA A 30 -15.26 13.95 3.55
N PRO A 31 -16.23 13.09 3.97
CA PRO A 31 -15.96 11.89 4.78
C PRO A 31 -15.48 10.69 3.94
N GLY A 32 -14.90 10.92 2.80
CA GLY A 32 -14.33 9.94 1.89
C GLY A 32 -13.66 10.64 0.71
N VAL A 33 -12.77 9.94 0.01
CA VAL A 33 -12.10 10.45 -1.19
C VAL A 33 -12.84 10.07 -2.48
N GLY A 34 -13.94 9.32 -2.37
CA GLY A 34 -14.77 8.88 -3.49
C GLY A 34 -14.28 7.59 -4.16
N ASP A 35 -13.63 6.71 -3.40
CA ASP A 35 -13.25 5.39 -3.86
C ASP A 35 -14.49 4.58 -4.28
N THR A 36 -14.35 3.81 -5.36
CA THR A 36 -15.47 3.09 -5.98
C THR A 36 -15.96 1.92 -5.10
N TYR A 37 -15.05 1.24 -4.39
CA TYR A 37 -15.36 0.07 -3.56
C TYR A 37 -15.52 0.43 -2.08
N TYR A 38 -14.77 1.44 -1.62
CA TYR A 38 -14.72 1.87 -0.23
C TYR A 38 -15.01 3.37 -0.12
N PRO A 39 -16.26 3.80 -0.33
CA PRO A 39 -16.61 5.22 -0.43
C PRO A 39 -16.39 6.02 0.87
N GLU A 40 -16.28 5.33 2.02
CA GLU A 40 -16.00 5.92 3.32
C GLU A 40 -14.50 5.90 3.68
N SER A 41 -13.60 5.39 2.80
CA SER A 41 -12.17 5.36 3.04
C SER A 41 -11.51 6.68 2.68
N GLY A 42 -10.59 7.12 3.54
CA GLY A 42 -9.90 8.39 3.42
C GLY A 42 -10.82 9.59 3.60
N ASN A 43 -10.26 10.78 3.52
CA ASN A 43 -10.97 12.00 3.84
C ASN A 43 -10.56 13.16 2.94
N GLY A 44 -11.51 14.00 2.54
CA GLY A 44 -11.26 15.19 1.72
C GLY A 44 -10.91 16.43 2.56
N GLY A 45 -10.29 17.39 1.90
CA GLY A 45 -10.03 18.72 2.42
C GLY A 45 -8.63 18.95 2.98
N TYR A 46 -7.78 17.92 3.04
CA TYR A 46 -6.39 18.02 3.45
C TYR A 46 -5.57 16.87 2.89
N ASN A 47 -4.25 16.99 2.89
CA ASN A 47 -3.30 15.91 2.63
C ASN A 47 -2.28 15.83 3.76
N VAL A 48 -1.97 14.63 4.23
CA VAL A 48 -0.98 14.39 5.26
C VAL A 48 0.40 14.21 4.64
N SER A 49 1.40 14.90 5.17
CA SER A 49 2.80 14.77 4.72
C SER A 49 3.64 13.93 5.66
N HIS A 50 3.25 13.82 6.94
CA HIS A 50 4.01 13.10 7.95
C HIS A 50 3.15 12.66 9.14
N TYR A 51 3.43 11.45 9.64
CA TYR A 51 2.90 10.91 10.90
C TYR A 51 4.04 10.71 11.91
N ASP A 52 3.94 11.33 13.11
CA ASP A 52 4.75 10.98 14.30
C ASP A 52 3.84 10.21 15.28
N LEU A 53 4.07 8.89 15.37
CA LEU A 53 3.29 7.99 16.21
C LEU A 53 4.08 7.64 17.48
N ARG A 54 3.60 8.07 18.65
CA ARG A 54 4.19 7.76 19.96
C ARG A 54 3.30 6.81 20.71
N LEU A 55 3.68 5.54 20.74
CA LEU A 55 2.87 4.44 21.20
C LEU A 55 3.47 3.79 22.45
N LYS A 56 2.58 3.20 23.25
CA LYS A 56 2.92 2.26 24.32
C LYS A 56 1.94 1.11 24.27
N TYR A 57 2.44 -0.11 24.09
CA TYR A 57 1.61 -1.31 24.04
C TYR A 57 1.96 -2.29 25.14
N GLN A 58 0.92 -2.76 25.84
CA GLN A 58 1.05 -3.77 26.89
C GLN A 58 0.42 -5.08 26.42
N PRO A 59 1.22 -6.08 25.96
CA PRO A 59 0.70 -7.35 25.46
C PRO A 59 -0.24 -8.09 26.41
N LYS A 60 0.06 -8.09 27.70
CA LYS A 60 -0.75 -8.82 28.71
C LYS A 60 -2.21 -8.34 28.76
N THR A 61 -2.44 -7.05 28.56
CA THR A 61 -3.77 -6.42 28.69
C THR A 61 -4.36 -6.00 27.35
N ASP A 62 -3.60 -6.13 26.28
CA ASP A 62 -3.93 -5.64 24.93
C ASP A 62 -4.14 -4.10 24.91
N LEU A 63 -3.59 -3.39 25.88
CA LEU A 63 -3.76 -1.94 25.96
C LEU A 63 -2.73 -1.23 25.08
N LEU A 64 -3.23 -0.48 24.11
CA LEU A 64 -2.50 0.46 23.30
C LEU A 64 -2.83 1.87 23.77
N GLU A 65 -1.83 2.64 24.18
CA GLU A 65 -1.89 4.08 24.47
C GLU A 65 -1.11 4.80 23.35
N GLY A 66 -1.69 5.82 22.75
CA GLY A 66 -1.07 6.51 21.64
C GLY A 66 -1.22 8.02 21.67
N THR A 67 -0.23 8.69 21.10
CA THR A 67 -0.31 10.07 20.66
C THR A 67 0.14 10.08 19.20
N ALA A 68 -0.77 10.40 18.29
CA ALA A 68 -0.45 10.62 16.90
C ALA A 68 -0.37 12.11 16.61
N THR A 69 0.68 12.53 15.91
CA THR A 69 0.81 13.89 15.38
C THR A 69 0.84 13.80 13.87
N LEU A 70 -0.14 14.38 13.21
CA LEU A 70 -0.25 14.48 11.76
C LEU A 70 0.19 15.89 11.33
N LEU A 71 1.12 15.97 10.41
CA LEU A 71 1.46 17.21 9.71
C LEU A 71 0.75 17.18 8.35
N ALA A 72 -0.17 18.10 8.15
CA ALA A 72 -1.00 18.11 6.94
C ALA A 72 -1.07 19.52 6.32
N THR A 73 -1.50 19.55 5.06
CA THR A 73 -1.80 20.80 4.34
C THR A 73 -3.26 20.78 3.90
N THR A 74 -4.00 21.82 4.24
CA THR A 74 -5.40 21.97 3.81
C THR A 74 -5.51 22.19 2.31
N THR A 75 -6.46 21.52 1.67
CA THR A 75 -6.72 21.64 0.22
C THR A 75 -7.96 22.48 -0.09
N GLN A 76 -8.75 22.83 0.94
CA GLN A 76 -9.90 23.74 0.88
C GLN A 76 -10.00 24.57 2.17
N ASP A 77 -10.87 25.56 2.20
CA ASP A 77 -11.24 26.29 3.42
C ASP A 77 -12.15 25.40 4.27
N LEU A 78 -11.66 24.95 5.46
CA LEU A 78 -12.27 23.91 6.26
C LEU A 78 -12.95 24.47 7.52
N SER A 79 -14.25 24.21 7.68
CA SER A 79 -14.95 24.37 8.96
C SER A 79 -14.78 23.17 9.89
N ARG A 80 -14.65 21.97 9.34
CA ARG A 80 -14.32 20.69 10.01
C ARG A 80 -13.69 19.73 9.01
N PHE A 81 -13.07 18.66 9.52
CA PHE A 81 -12.55 17.55 8.70
C PHE A 81 -12.66 16.23 9.47
N ASN A 82 -12.45 15.13 8.80
CA ASN A 82 -12.53 13.80 9.41
C ASN A 82 -11.15 13.13 9.43
N LEU A 83 -11.03 12.12 10.29
CA LEU A 83 -9.95 11.13 10.32
C LEU A 83 -10.58 9.75 10.44
N ASP A 84 -9.97 8.75 9.84
CA ASP A 84 -10.35 7.35 10.00
C ASP A 84 -9.75 6.82 11.30
N PHE A 85 -10.59 6.44 12.28
CA PHE A 85 -10.10 5.93 13.55
C PHE A 85 -11.17 5.26 14.41
N GLY A 86 -10.85 4.08 14.98
CA GLY A 86 -11.81 3.29 15.74
C GLY A 86 -11.56 3.21 17.25
N LEU A 87 -10.37 3.59 17.78
CA LEU A 87 -10.11 3.56 19.22
C LEU A 87 -10.60 4.83 19.93
N LYS A 88 -10.72 4.76 21.28
CA LYS A 88 -11.24 5.86 22.07
C LYS A 88 -10.29 7.05 22.14
N VAL A 89 -10.71 8.18 21.62
CA VAL A 89 -9.99 9.47 21.69
C VAL A 89 -10.28 10.18 23.00
N SER A 90 -9.24 10.77 23.59
CA SER A 90 -9.33 11.56 24.84
C SER A 90 -9.11 13.06 24.61
N GLU A 91 -8.31 13.44 23.62
CA GLU A 91 -8.01 14.84 23.30
C GLU A 91 -7.59 14.99 21.84
N ILE A 92 -8.02 16.08 21.20
CA ILE A 92 -7.50 16.54 19.91
C ILE A 92 -7.05 18.00 20.04
N ARG A 93 -5.88 18.31 19.47
CA ARG A 93 -5.37 19.67 19.33
C ARG A 93 -4.99 19.94 17.88
N ILE A 94 -5.34 21.11 17.38
CA ILE A 94 -4.95 21.62 16.08
C ILE A 94 -4.12 22.88 16.30
N ASN A 95 -2.87 22.88 15.81
CA ASN A 95 -1.92 23.99 16.03
C ASN A 95 -1.82 24.39 17.50
N GLY A 96 -1.83 23.39 18.42
CA GLY A 96 -1.76 23.57 19.88
C GLY A 96 -3.09 23.96 20.57
N LYS A 97 -4.13 24.38 19.82
CA LYS A 97 -5.45 24.71 20.37
C LYS A 97 -6.33 23.45 20.45
N LYS A 98 -7.09 23.33 21.55
CA LYS A 98 -8.05 22.21 21.71
C LYS A 98 -9.14 22.30 20.63
N ALA A 99 -9.44 21.17 20.00
CA ALA A 99 -10.53 21.00 19.06
C ALA A 99 -11.66 20.18 19.69
N SER A 100 -12.89 20.37 19.24
CA SER A 100 -14.00 19.46 19.54
C SER A 100 -14.01 18.32 18.52
N PHE A 101 -14.56 17.17 18.90
CA PHE A 101 -14.68 16.01 18.03
C PHE A 101 -15.89 15.16 18.41
N THR A 102 -16.39 14.44 17.42
CA THR A 102 -17.43 13.41 17.57
C THR A 102 -17.02 12.20 16.72
N THR A 103 -17.60 11.04 17.02
CA THR A 103 -17.45 9.82 16.20
C THR A 103 -18.76 9.54 15.49
N SER A 104 -18.71 9.14 14.22
CA SER A 104 -19.84 8.76 13.42
C SER A 104 -19.52 7.57 12.52
N GLY A 105 -20.54 6.94 11.91
CA GLY A 105 -20.33 5.78 11.05
C GLY A 105 -19.59 4.62 11.72
N LYS A 106 -18.76 3.92 10.96
CA LYS A 106 -17.98 2.78 11.44
C LYS A 106 -16.66 3.19 12.09
N HIS A 107 -16.02 4.25 11.57
CA HIS A 107 -14.68 4.67 11.97
C HIS A 107 -14.40 6.17 11.77
N GLU A 108 -15.42 6.96 11.49
CA GLU A 108 -15.26 8.39 11.27
C GLU A 108 -15.03 9.16 12.58
N LEU A 109 -13.94 9.88 12.65
CA LEU A 109 -13.61 10.82 13.71
C LEU A 109 -13.73 12.25 13.17
N GLU A 110 -14.90 12.86 13.35
CA GLU A 110 -15.16 14.24 12.92
C GLU A 110 -14.47 15.23 13.84
N VAL A 111 -13.65 16.12 13.30
CA VAL A 111 -12.85 17.09 14.06
C VAL A 111 -13.25 18.52 13.69
N THR A 112 -13.68 19.31 14.67
CA THR A 112 -14.02 20.72 14.49
C THR A 112 -12.94 21.58 15.17
N PRO A 113 -12.12 22.32 14.40
CA PRO A 113 -11.09 23.20 14.92
C PRO A 113 -11.71 24.40 15.68
N ALA A 114 -11.00 24.92 16.68
CA ALA A 114 -11.45 26.11 17.42
C ALA A 114 -11.56 27.37 16.53
N THR A 115 -10.88 27.36 15.39
CA THR A 115 -10.93 28.44 14.37
C THR A 115 -10.88 27.71 13.02
N PRO A 116 -11.75 28.05 12.05
CA PRO A 116 -11.72 27.47 10.72
C PRO A 116 -10.33 27.55 10.09
N LEU A 117 -10.00 26.58 9.22
CA LEU A 117 -8.69 26.42 8.62
C LEU A 117 -8.71 26.89 7.18
N GLU A 118 -7.88 27.87 6.85
CA GLU A 118 -7.76 28.39 5.47
C GLU A 118 -7.07 27.39 4.55
N LYS A 119 -7.45 27.35 3.30
CA LYS A 119 -6.81 26.57 2.23
C LYS A 119 -5.32 26.88 2.11
N GLY A 120 -4.51 25.83 1.82
CA GLY A 120 -3.07 25.93 1.60
C GLY A 120 -2.24 26.14 2.88
N LYS A 121 -2.85 26.02 4.06
CA LYS A 121 -2.13 26.16 5.34
C LYS A 121 -1.62 24.82 5.84
N GLN A 122 -0.41 24.82 6.35
CA GLN A 122 0.11 23.71 7.13
C GLN A 122 -0.55 23.69 8.50
N ILE A 123 -0.98 22.50 8.91
CA ILE A 123 -1.59 22.24 10.21
C ILE A 123 -0.90 21.08 10.92
N SER A 124 -0.86 21.14 12.24
CA SER A 124 -0.46 20.03 13.09
C SER A 124 -1.69 19.55 13.87
N VAL A 125 -2.07 18.29 13.66
CA VAL A 125 -3.19 17.64 14.36
C VAL A 125 -2.61 16.65 15.35
N VAL A 126 -2.84 16.85 16.64
CA VAL A 126 -2.37 15.95 17.71
C VAL A 126 -3.57 15.24 18.30
N VAL A 127 -3.59 13.92 18.22
CA VAL A 127 -4.67 13.07 18.76
C VAL A 127 -4.11 12.19 19.86
N ARG A 128 -4.74 12.20 21.05
CA ARG A 128 -4.44 11.31 22.17
C ARG A 128 -5.54 10.27 22.32
N TYR A 129 -5.16 9.03 22.43
CA TYR A 129 -6.10 7.92 22.45
C TYR A 129 -5.59 6.73 23.25
N ALA A 130 -6.51 5.83 23.59
CA ALA A 130 -6.18 4.54 24.17
C ALA A 130 -7.30 3.55 23.87
N GLY A 131 -6.95 2.26 23.78
CA GLY A 131 -7.92 1.20 23.60
C GLY A 131 -7.29 -0.18 23.53
N LYS A 132 -8.11 -1.16 23.24
CA LYS A 132 -7.69 -2.55 23.00
C LYS A 132 -7.95 -2.89 21.54
N PRO A 133 -6.92 -2.86 20.68
CA PRO A 133 -7.12 -2.99 19.24
C PRO A 133 -7.81 -4.27 18.83
N SER A 134 -7.50 -5.43 19.46
CA SER A 134 -8.13 -6.71 19.11
C SER A 134 -9.63 -6.77 19.44
N GLN A 135 -10.14 -5.88 20.29
CA GLN A 135 -11.55 -5.80 20.66
C GLN A 135 -12.34 -4.87 19.72
N LEU A 136 -11.65 -4.03 18.98
CA LEU A 136 -12.29 -3.21 17.93
C LEU A 136 -12.69 -4.11 16.78
N LYS A 137 -13.99 -4.07 16.43
CA LYS A 137 -14.54 -4.78 15.29
C LYS A 137 -15.18 -3.77 14.34
N ILE A 138 -14.76 -3.80 13.08
CA ILE A 138 -15.36 -3.07 11.97
C ILE A 138 -15.83 -4.15 11.00
N ASP A 139 -17.09 -4.14 10.60
CA ASP A 139 -17.72 -5.17 9.77
C ASP A 139 -17.48 -6.62 10.27
N GLY A 140 -17.35 -6.78 11.59
CA GLY A 140 -17.24 -8.08 12.24
C GLY A 140 -15.81 -8.62 12.38
N TYR A 141 -14.81 -8.00 11.76
CA TYR A 141 -13.41 -8.43 11.86
C TYR A 141 -12.50 -7.42 12.57
N SER A 142 -11.26 -7.79 12.82
CA SER A 142 -10.22 -6.92 13.36
C SER A 142 -8.92 -7.15 12.62
N ALA A 143 -8.32 -6.09 12.10
CA ALA A 143 -6.99 -6.15 11.50
C ALA A 143 -5.88 -6.37 12.54
N TRP A 144 -6.17 -6.17 13.82
CA TRP A 144 -5.22 -6.44 14.90
C TRP A 144 -5.32 -7.87 15.38
N ALA A 145 -4.33 -8.70 15.02
CA ALA A 145 -4.19 -10.08 15.47
C ALA A 145 -3.36 -10.15 16.75
N ARG A 146 -3.89 -10.81 17.79
CA ARG A 146 -3.12 -11.11 18.99
C ARG A 146 -2.25 -12.35 18.81
N THR A 147 -1.02 -12.29 19.33
CA THR A 147 -0.15 -13.46 19.51
C THR A 147 -0.02 -13.80 21.00
N PRO A 148 0.54 -14.97 21.36
CA PRO A 148 0.75 -15.33 22.78
C PRO A 148 1.60 -14.31 23.55
N ASP A 149 2.51 -13.59 22.88
CA ASP A 149 3.49 -12.68 23.47
C ASP A 149 3.35 -11.23 22.99
N GLY A 150 2.37 -10.93 22.12
CA GLY A 150 2.21 -9.60 21.55
C GLY A 150 0.96 -9.38 20.72
N GLY A 151 1.14 -8.71 19.60
CA GLY A 151 0.10 -8.43 18.62
C GLY A 151 0.70 -7.88 17.33
N VAL A 152 -0.06 -8.00 16.26
CA VAL A 152 0.34 -7.63 14.91
C VAL A 152 -0.81 -6.95 14.19
N VAL A 153 -0.51 -5.93 13.40
CA VAL A 153 -1.45 -5.33 12.45
C VAL A 153 -0.84 -5.38 11.05
N ALA A 154 -1.53 -6.06 10.14
CA ALA A 154 -1.23 -6.13 8.73
C ALA A 154 -2.49 -6.60 8.01
N GLN A 155 -3.13 -5.73 7.26
CA GLN A 155 -4.41 -5.98 6.58
C GLN A 155 -4.57 -5.02 5.42
N GLU A 156 -5.34 -5.44 4.43
CA GLU A 156 -5.77 -4.69 3.26
C GLU A 156 -7.29 -4.84 3.11
N PRO A 157 -8.02 -3.84 2.69
CA PRO A 157 -7.60 -2.51 2.19
C PRO A 157 -7.29 -1.48 3.27
N ASP A 158 -7.65 -1.73 4.52
CA ASP A 158 -7.49 -0.81 5.63
C ASP A 158 -6.87 -1.50 6.86
N ALA A 159 -5.94 -0.84 7.53
CA ALA A 159 -5.30 -1.34 8.75
C ALA A 159 -5.07 -0.23 9.78
N ALA A 160 -4.85 1.00 9.33
CA ALA A 160 -4.47 2.10 10.20
C ALA A 160 -5.54 2.43 11.25
N VAL A 161 -6.81 2.35 10.89
CA VAL A 161 -7.98 2.65 11.73
C VAL A 161 -7.99 1.91 13.08
N TRP A 162 -7.34 0.73 13.17
CA TRP A 162 -7.27 -0.07 14.39
C TRP A 162 -6.22 0.39 15.40
N TRP A 163 -5.23 1.23 14.99
CA TRP A 163 -4.13 1.54 15.89
C TRP A 163 -3.62 2.98 15.87
N TYR A 164 -3.90 3.77 14.81
CA TYR A 164 -3.66 5.21 14.80
C TYR A 164 -4.63 5.95 13.88
N PRO A 165 -5.00 7.22 14.20
CA PRO A 165 -5.87 8.02 13.35
C PRO A 165 -5.15 8.45 12.09
N SER A 166 -5.81 8.33 10.93
CA SER A 166 -5.22 8.55 9.62
C SER A 166 -6.19 9.16 8.62
N ASN A 167 -5.67 9.50 7.46
CA ASN A 167 -6.40 9.65 6.21
C ASN A 167 -6.21 8.33 5.45
N ASP A 168 -7.12 7.35 5.70
CA ASP A 168 -6.87 5.94 5.38
C ASP A 168 -7.25 5.58 3.96
N HIS A 169 -6.48 6.10 2.99
CA HIS A 169 -6.60 5.76 1.58
C HIS A 169 -5.22 5.78 0.88
N PRO A 170 -4.94 4.90 -0.09
CA PRO A 170 -3.66 4.85 -0.81
C PRO A 170 -3.24 6.15 -1.49
N THR A 171 -4.17 7.05 -1.76
CA THR A 171 -3.87 8.35 -2.41
C THR A 171 -3.27 9.38 -1.45
N ASP A 172 -3.34 9.21 -0.13
CA ASP A 172 -2.72 10.11 0.84
C ASP A 172 -1.47 9.45 1.45
N LYS A 173 -0.37 9.52 0.72
CA LYS A 173 0.92 8.96 1.15
C LYS A 173 1.70 9.93 2.01
N ALA A 174 2.30 9.45 3.09
CA ALA A 174 3.08 10.24 4.03
C ALA A 174 4.39 9.55 4.45
N THR A 175 5.27 10.27 5.10
CA THR A 175 6.43 9.71 5.82
C THR A 175 6.07 9.40 7.26
N TYR A 176 6.83 8.50 7.92
CA TYR A 176 6.50 8.02 9.26
C TYR A 176 7.70 8.01 10.19
N ASP A 177 7.51 8.55 11.42
CA ASP A 177 8.30 8.27 12.61
C ASP A 177 7.42 7.48 13.60
N ILE A 178 7.77 6.18 13.84
CA ILE A 178 6.96 5.27 14.67
C ILE A 178 7.76 4.87 15.90
N SER A 179 7.36 5.38 17.05
CA SER A 179 8.03 5.20 18.35
C SER A 179 7.16 4.33 19.26
N VAL A 180 7.59 3.11 19.55
CA VAL A 180 6.79 2.13 20.30
C VAL A 180 7.52 1.71 21.56
N ALA A 181 6.91 1.87 22.73
CA ALA A 181 7.39 1.31 23.99
C ALA A 181 6.65 0.00 24.30
N VAL A 182 7.41 -1.03 24.60
CA VAL A 182 6.91 -2.36 25.00
C VAL A 182 7.65 -2.83 26.27
N PRO A 183 7.12 -3.77 27.05
CA PRO A 183 7.83 -4.32 28.22
C PRO A 183 9.19 -4.91 27.81
N ASP A 184 10.18 -4.79 28.69
CA ASP A 184 11.51 -5.36 28.48
C ASP A 184 11.43 -6.86 28.14
N GLY A 185 12.28 -7.32 27.20
CA GLY A 185 12.26 -8.67 26.69
C GLY A 185 11.22 -8.92 25.59
N THR A 186 10.45 -7.88 25.20
CA THR A 186 9.59 -7.86 24.02
C THR A 186 10.18 -6.93 22.97
N GLN A 187 10.02 -7.26 21.70
CA GLN A 187 10.48 -6.45 20.57
C GLN A 187 9.30 -5.81 19.86
N ALA A 188 9.53 -4.69 19.23
CA ALA A 188 8.56 -4.02 18.36
C ALA A 188 9.21 -3.73 16.99
N LEU A 189 8.60 -4.28 15.93
CA LEU A 189 9.00 -4.11 14.53
C LEU A 189 7.99 -3.19 13.83
N SER A 190 8.48 -2.35 12.93
CA SER A 190 7.66 -1.50 12.07
C SER A 190 8.37 -1.22 10.75
N ASN A 191 7.83 -0.33 9.92
CA ASN A 191 8.38 0.04 8.62
C ASN A 191 9.70 0.82 8.71
N GLY A 192 10.50 0.74 7.66
CA GLY A 192 11.73 1.51 7.50
C GLY A 192 12.90 0.98 8.33
N VAL A 193 13.76 1.89 8.79
CA VAL A 193 14.97 1.60 9.58
C VAL A 193 14.75 1.80 11.06
N LEU A 194 15.40 0.98 11.90
CA LEU A 194 15.45 1.22 13.35
C LEU A 194 16.44 2.38 13.61
N ALA A 195 15.89 3.57 13.85
CA ALA A 195 16.68 4.77 14.08
C ALA A 195 17.34 4.78 15.46
N SER A 196 16.66 4.25 16.49
CA SER A 196 17.22 4.10 17.84
C SER A 196 16.41 3.15 18.70
N GLN A 197 17.05 2.64 19.76
CA GLN A 197 16.42 1.83 20.81
C GLN A 197 16.91 2.31 22.17
N SER A 198 16.04 2.34 23.18
CA SER A 198 16.42 2.67 24.55
C SER A 198 15.54 1.97 25.57
N SER A 199 16.12 1.54 26.68
CA SER A 199 15.39 0.86 27.76
C SER A 199 15.40 1.74 29.02
N LYS A 200 14.24 1.87 29.68
CA LYS A 200 14.08 2.61 30.94
C LYS A 200 12.88 2.07 31.73
N LEU A 201 13.11 1.82 33.02
CA LEU A 201 12.05 1.47 34.00
C LEU A 201 11.16 0.27 33.55
N GLY A 202 11.76 -0.80 33.04
CA GLY A 202 11.05 -2.02 32.64
C GLY A 202 10.38 -1.92 31.24
N TRP A 203 10.70 -0.90 30.47
CA TRP A 203 10.17 -0.68 29.12
C TRP A 203 11.30 -0.41 28.15
N THR A 204 11.22 -1.02 26.95
CA THR A 204 12.11 -0.75 25.82
C THR A 204 11.33 -0.01 24.74
N ARG A 205 11.87 1.10 24.28
CA ARG A 205 11.32 1.92 23.20
C ARG A 205 12.12 1.70 21.94
N TYR A 206 11.42 1.40 20.86
CA TYR A 206 11.93 1.24 19.50
C TYR A 206 11.47 2.43 18.68
N ASN A 207 12.39 3.11 17.99
CA ASN A 207 12.06 4.24 17.11
C ASN A 207 12.39 3.85 15.67
N TRP A 208 11.35 3.71 14.87
CA TRP A 208 11.43 3.36 13.45
C TRP A 208 11.19 4.58 12.58
N ARG A 209 11.83 4.63 11.40
CA ARG A 209 11.67 5.72 10.43
C ARG A 209 11.48 5.18 9.01
N SER A 210 10.34 5.50 8.41
CA SER A 210 10.06 5.35 6.98
C SER A 210 10.08 6.74 6.35
N ASP A 211 11.13 7.06 5.59
CA ASP A 211 11.41 8.41 5.09
C ASP A 211 10.95 8.64 3.65
N LYS A 212 10.23 7.69 3.07
CA LYS A 212 9.61 7.79 1.75
C LYS A 212 8.09 7.74 1.87
N PRO A 213 7.36 8.35 0.91
CA PRO A 213 5.90 8.29 0.90
C PRO A 213 5.39 6.86 0.97
N GLN A 214 4.46 6.62 1.88
CA GLN A 214 3.89 5.32 2.21
C GLN A 214 2.39 5.46 2.40
N ALA A 215 1.61 4.59 1.77
CA ALA A 215 0.17 4.50 2.02
C ALA A 215 -0.12 3.97 3.44
N THR A 216 -1.24 4.33 3.98
CA THR A 216 -1.62 4.02 5.37
C THR A 216 -1.78 2.52 5.62
N TYR A 217 -2.40 1.75 4.68
CA TYR A 217 -2.57 0.31 4.82
C TYR A 217 -1.23 -0.46 4.85
N LEU A 218 -0.17 0.11 4.26
CA LEU A 218 1.17 -0.46 4.26
C LEU A 218 1.94 -0.25 5.57
N THR A 219 1.35 0.50 6.53
CA THR A 219 1.94 0.65 7.86
C THR A 219 1.68 -0.58 8.72
N THR A 220 2.73 -1.09 9.34
CA THR A 220 2.65 -2.26 10.20
C THR A 220 3.27 -2.04 11.57
N LEU A 221 2.77 -2.75 12.55
CA LEU A 221 3.37 -2.92 13.87
C LEU A 221 3.28 -4.37 14.28
N ALA A 222 4.43 -4.99 14.55
CA ALA A 222 4.50 -6.31 15.12
C ALA A 222 5.22 -6.28 16.47
N VAL A 223 4.56 -6.75 17.50
CA VAL A 223 5.09 -6.84 18.87
C VAL A 223 5.15 -8.30 19.28
N GLY A 224 6.30 -8.75 19.78
CA GLY A 224 6.51 -10.15 20.17
C GLY A 224 7.96 -10.45 20.46
N LYS A 225 8.32 -11.74 20.45
CA LYS A 225 9.70 -12.21 20.57
C LYS A 225 10.15 -12.77 19.23
N PHE A 226 11.13 -12.15 18.62
CA PHE A 226 11.63 -12.49 17.30
C PHE A 226 13.10 -12.88 17.32
N ASP A 227 13.48 -13.81 16.46
CA ASP A 227 14.84 -13.95 15.95
C ASP A 227 14.99 -12.97 14.79
N ILE A 228 15.84 -11.97 15.00
CA ILE A 228 16.10 -10.91 13.99
C ILE A 228 17.44 -11.18 13.35
N THR A 229 17.46 -11.27 12.03
CA THR A 229 18.67 -11.29 11.21
C THR A 229 18.81 -9.97 10.46
N THR A 230 20.03 -9.50 10.31
CA THR A 230 20.35 -8.28 9.59
C THR A 230 21.40 -8.54 8.55
N ASP A 231 21.23 -7.95 7.38
CA ASP A 231 22.13 -8.03 6.24
C ASP A 231 22.14 -6.70 5.49
N LYS A 232 22.83 -6.64 4.37
CA LYS A 232 22.81 -5.52 3.43
C LYS A 232 22.84 -6.04 2.01
N THR A 233 22.07 -5.41 1.13
CA THR A 233 22.22 -5.62 -0.30
C THR A 233 23.59 -5.13 -0.79
N ALA A 234 23.99 -5.49 -1.99
CA ALA A 234 25.24 -5.03 -2.61
C ALA A 234 25.36 -3.50 -2.66
N ASN A 235 24.21 -2.79 -2.77
CA ASN A 235 24.14 -1.33 -2.75
C ASN A 235 24.14 -0.73 -1.34
N GLY A 236 24.27 -1.57 -0.28
CA GLY A 236 24.32 -1.14 1.11
C GLY A 236 22.94 -0.87 1.75
N LEU A 237 21.83 -1.22 1.10
CA LEU A 237 20.49 -1.13 1.66
C LEU A 237 20.36 -2.07 2.87
N PRO A 238 19.92 -1.59 4.05
CA PRO A 238 19.70 -2.46 5.21
C PRO A 238 18.62 -3.50 4.95
N VAL A 239 18.92 -4.77 5.27
CA VAL A 239 17.96 -5.88 5.25
C VAL A 239 17.71 -6.30 6.69
N ILE A 240 16.42 -6.37 7.08
CA ILE A 240 16.01 -6.77 8.43
C ILE A 240 14.90 -7.82 8.30
N ASN A 241 15.23 -9.07 8.58
CA ASN A 241 14.28 -10.16 8.63
C ASN A 241 14.00 -10.55 10.09
N ALA A 242 12.76 -10.92 10.39
CA ALA A 242 12.36 -11.31 11.74
C ALA A 242 11.42 -12.51 11.72
N VAL A 243 11.74 -13.54 12.50
CA VAL A 243 10.91 -14.73 12.62
C VAL A 243 10.53 -14.89 14.09
N SER A 244 9.24 -15.09 14.38
CA SER A 244 8.78 -15.33 15.75
C SER A 244 9.47 -16.56 16.33
N LYS A 245 9.91 -16.47 17.59
CA LYS A 245 10.53 -17.59 18.33
C LYS A 245 9.57 -18.74 18.66
N ASP A 246 8.28 -18.56 18.41
CA ASP A 246 7.23 -19.52 18.73
C ASP A 246 6.44 -19.92 17.47
N LEU A 247 7.13 -20.21 16.37
CA LEU A 247 6.52 -20.73 15.14
C LEU A 247 6.38 -22.25 15.09
N GLY A 248 7.04 -22.96 16.02
CA GLY A 248 7.01 -24.43 16.06
C GLY A 248 7.58 -25.03 14.76
N SER A 249 6.82 -25.96 14.16
CA SER A 249 7.26 -26.67 12.92
C SER A 249 7.46 -25.75 11.70
N HIS A 250 6.92 -24.54 11.70
CA HIS A 250 7.04 -23.59 10.57
C HIS A 250 8.36 -22.80 10.57
N GLU A 251 9.10 -22.80 11.70
CA GLU A 251 10.28 -21.93 11.87
C GLU A 251 11.34 -22.15 10.79
N GLY A 252 11.70 -23.41 10.51
CA GLY A 252 12.71 -23.74 9.50
C GLY A 252 12.32 -23.28 8.09
N SER A 253 11.08 -23.54 7.70
CA SER A 253 10.55 -23.15 6.38
C SER A 253 10.42 -21.63 6.24
N ALA A 254 9.96 -20.94 7.27
CA ALA A 254 9.86 -19.50 7.32
C ALA A 254 11.24 -18.84 7.18
N LYS A 255 12.22 -19.25 7.99
CA LYS A 255 13.61 -18.75 7.91
C LYS A 255 14.20 -18.97 6.53
N ALA A 256 14.16 -20.20 6.00
CA ALA A 256 14.69 -20.55 4.70
C ALA A 256 14.04 -19.76 3.55
N SER A 257 12.78 -19.34 3.69
CA SER A 257 12.10 -18.53 2.69
C SER A 257 12.56 -17.07 2.74
N ILE A 258 12.48 -16.41 3.91
CA ILE A 258 12.78 -14.97 4.00
C ILE A 258 14.28 -14.65 4.01
N GLU A 259 15.15 -15.61 4.27
CA GLU A 259 16.61 -15.45 4.11
C GLU A 259 17.01 -15.14 2.66
N ARG A 260 16.18 -15.48 1.68
CA ARG A 260 16.39 -15.11 0.27
C ARG A 260 16.01 -13.67 -0.07
N THR A 261 15.55 -12.86 0.89
CA THR A 261 15.12 -11.46 0.68
C THR A 261 16.17 -10.63 -0.08
N THR A 262 17.45 -10.71 0.32
CA THR A 262 18.55 -9.96 -0.32
C THR A 262 18.67 -10.32 -1.81
N GLU A 263 18.79 -11.61 -2.11
CA GLU A 263 18.91 -12.12 -3.48
C GLU A 263 17.71 -11.72 -4.36
N ILE A 264 16.49 -11.89 -3.83
CA ILE A 264 15.27 -11.57 -4.55
C ILE A 264 15.19 -10.06 -4.83
N THR A 265 15.52 -9.23 -3.83
CA THR A 265 15.53 -7.77 -3.99
C THR A 265 16.49 -7.32 -5.08
N GLU A 266 17.71 -7.83 -5.08
CA GLU A 266 18.73 -7.49 -6.10
C GLU A 266 18.32 -7.96 -7.50
N TRP A 267 17.67 -9.12 -7.57
CA TRP A 267 17.12 -9.59 -8.85
C TRP A 267 15.95 -8.70 -9.32
N LEU A 268 15.00 -8.34 -8.44
CA LEU A 268 13.90 -7.43 -8.78
C LEU A 268 14.42 -6.05 -9.20
N GLU A 269 15.49 -5.53 -8.60
CA GLU A 269 16.16 -4.31 -9.07
C GLU A 269 16.64 -4.45 -10.52
N SER A 270 17.13 -5.62 -10.92
CA SER A 270 17.54 -5.88 -12.31
C SER A 270 16.34 -5.85 -13.28
N VAL A 271 15.14 -6.21 -12.81
CA VAL A 271 13.91 -6.26 -13.60
C VAL A 271 13.18 -4.90 -13.60
N PHE A 272 13.00 -4.28 -12.44
CA PHE A 272 12.13 -3.10 -12.24
C PHE A 272 12.88 -1.78 -12.04
N GLY A 273 14.19 -1.84 -11.88
CA GLY A 273 15.02 -0.67 -11.56
C GLY A 273 15.27 -0.52 -10.05
N PRO A 274 15.97 0.55 -9.63
CA PRO A 274 16.44 0.70 -8.26
C PRO A 274 15.33 0.55 -7.22
N TYR A 275 15.62 -0.11 -6.10
CA TYR A 275 14.71 -0.24 -4.98
C TYR A 275 14.30 1.14 -4.44
N PRO A 276 13.02 1.41 -4.21
CA PRO A 276 12.55 2.78 -3.98
C PRO A 276 12.69 3.27 -2.54
N PHE A 277 12.93 2.40 -1.55
CA PHE A 277 12.85 2.72 -0.13
C PHE A 277 14.18 2.64 0.61
N ASN A 278 14.18 2.93 1.93
CA ASN A 278 15.38 3.04 2.76
C ASN A 278 15.75 1.76 3.52
N ALA A 279 14.94 0.71 3.44
CA ALA A 279 15.17 -0.60 4.02
C ALA A 279 14.37 -1.66 3.27
N VAL A 280 14.76 -2.91 3.40
CA VAL A 280 14.00 -4.08 2.94
C VAL A 280 14.07 -5.18 4.00
N GLY A 281 13.19 -6.16 3.92
CA GLY A 281 13.19 -7.30 4.82
C GLY A 281 11.88 -8.08 4.73
N GLY A 282 11.55 -8.78 5.80
CA GLY A 282 10.29 -9.47 5.96
C GLY A 282 10.10 -9.91 7.40
N TYR A 283 8.87 -10.19 7.82
CA TYR A 283 8.64 -10.73 9.15
C TYR A 283 7.54 -11.78 9.17
N VAL A 284 7.77 -12.80 10.00
CA VAL A 284 6.86 -13.93 10.18
C VAL A 284 6.46 -14.01 11.66
N PRO A 285 5.35 -13.41 12.06
CA PRO A 285 4.85 -13.49 13.42
C PRO A 285 4.09 -14.82 13.66
N ASN A 286 3.85 -15.18 14.92
CA ASN A 286 3.01 -16.33 15.24
C ASN A 286 1.51 -16.01 15.06
N VAL A 287 1.11 -15.66 13.86
CA VAL A 287 -0.28 -15.40 13.46
C VAL A 287 -0.71 -16.50 12.49
N PRO A 288 -1.82 -17.23 12.78
CA PRO A 288 -2.30 -18.31 11.94
C PRO A 288 -3.02 -17.82 10.68
N ALA A 289 -2.51 -16.76 10.07
CA ALA A 289 -2.96 -16.26 8.78
C ALA A 289 -2.42 -17.13 7.63
N GLY A 290 -3.24 -17.34 6.62
CA GLY A 290 -2.86 -18.02 5.39
C GLY A 290 -2.38 -17.08 4.31
N TYR A 291 -2.38 -15.77 4.55
CA TYR A 291 -1.97 -14.74 3.59
C TYR A 291 -0.65 -14.07 3.98
N ALA A 292 -0.08 -13.35 3.04
CA ALA A 292 1.01 -12.40 3.23
C ALA A 292 0.53 -10.99 2.84
N LEU A 293 1.30 -9.95 3.16
CA LEU A 293 0.98 -8.57 2.83
C LEU A 293 2.27 -7.76 2.63
N GLU A 294 2.29 -6.94 1.62
CA GLU A 294 3.42 -6.16 1.13
C GLU A 294 3.83 -4.99 2.04
N THR A 295 3.48 -4.98 3.31
CA THR A 295 3.77 -3.83 4.19
C THR A 295 5.13 -3.19 3.88
N GLN A 296 5.11 -1.90 3.56
CA GLN A 296 6.26 -1.21 2.93
C GLN A 296 7.56 -1.43 3.69
N THR A 297 8.63 -1.80 3.01
CA THR A 297 9.98 -2.12 3.49
C THR A 297 10.11 -3.43 4.30
N ARG A 298 9.01 -4.01 4.75
CA ARG A 298 9.03 -5.24 5.57
C ARG A 298 7.73 -6.00 5.44
N PRO A 299 7.52 -6.75 4.33
CA PRO A 299 6.35 -7.59 4.14
C PRO A 299 6.04 -8.52 5.31
N PHE A 300 4.75 -8.66 5.58
CA PHE A 300 4.17 -9.60 6.52
C PHE A 300 3.96 -10.95 5.86
N TYR A 301 4.30 -12.03 6.56
CA TYR A 301 4.01 -13.40 6.13
C TYR A 301 3.30 -14.13 7.26
N GLY A 302 2.03 -14.48 7.08
CA GLY A 302 1.30 -15.33 8.01
C GLY A 302 1.93 -16.73 8.07
N LYS A 303 1.92 -17.36 9.24
CA LYS A 303 2.65 -18.64 9.40
C LYS A 303 2.14 -19.77 8.51
N LYS A 304 0.84 -19.77 8.17
CA LYS A 304 0.24 -20.83 7.32
C LYS A 304 0.72 -20.81 5.87
N VAL A 305 1.29 -19.72 5.38
CA VAL A 305 1.90 -19.70 4.03
C VAL A 305 3.08 -20.68 3.93
N PHE A 306 3.59 -21.16 5.07
CA PHE A 306 4.68 -22.13 5.19
C PHE A 306 4.21 -23.54 5.59
N ASP A 307 2.89 -23.84 5.62
CA ASP A 307 2.34 -25.15 5.97
C ASP A 307 2.86 -26.27 5.05
N ARG A 308 3.15 -25.94 3.78
CA ARG A 308 3.67 -26.87 2.78
C ARG A 308 5.21 -26.86 2.66
N GLY A 309 5.91 -26.21 3.59
CA GLY A 309 7.37 -26.08 3.60
C GLY A 309 7.84 -24.69 3.14
N THR A 310 9.09 -24.63 2.66
CA THR A 310 9.70 -23.39 2.15
C THR A 310 8.90 -22.83 0.97
N ASN A 311 8.53 -21.56 1.05
CA ASN A 311 7.75 -20.86 0.02
C ASN A 311 8.47 -19.55 -0.39
N VAL A 312 9.41 -19.66 -1.32
CA VAL A 312 10.12 -18.49 -1.87
C VAL A 312 9.21 -17.70 -2.82
N SER A 313 8.22 -18.37 -3.42
CA SER A 313 7.30 -17.73 -4.37
C SER A 313 6.50 -16.58 -3.73
N VAL A 314 6.00 -16.77 -2.50
CA VAL A 314 5.32 -15.70 -1.76
C VAL A 314 6.28 -14.55 -1.43
N VAL A 315 7.54 -14.85 -1.13
CA VAL A 315 8.53 -13.79 -0.85
C VAL A 315 8.81 -12.94 -2.08
N VAL A 316 8.86 -13.57 -3.27
CA VAL A 316 8.99 -12.84 -4.54
C VAL A 316 7.78 -11.94 -4.79
N HIS A 317 6.56 -12.44 -4.53
CA HIS A 317 5.31 -11.70 -4.68
C HIS A 317 5.33 -10.43 -3.81
N GLU A 318 5.49 -10.59 -2.51
CA GLU A 318 5.46 -9.45 -1.57
C GLU A 318 6.61 -8.45 -1.78
N LEU A 319 7.78 -8.92 -2.18
CA LEU A 319 8.88 -8.01 -2.51
C LEU A 319 8.66 -7.27 -3.83
N ALA A 320 7.96 -7.85 -4.81
CA ALA A 320 7.63 -7.17 -6.06
C ALA A 320 6.66 -6.00 -5.85
N HIS A 321 5.77 -6.12 -4.87
CA HIS A 321 4.88 -5.04 -4.46
C HIS A 321 5.62 -3.78 -4.01
N GLN A 322 6.86 -3.87 -3.53
CA GLN A 322 7.63 -2.69 -3.16
C GLN A 322 7.78 -1.71 -4.33
N TRP A 323 7.68 -2.21 -5.58
CA TRP A 323 7.60 -1.39 -6.79
C TRP A 323 6.15 -1.17 -7.24
N TYR A 324 5.33 -2.25 -7.31
CA TYR A 324 3.95 -2.22 -7.79
C TYR A 324 2.98 -2.37 -6.62
N GLY A 325 2.41 -1.27 -6.16
CA GLY A 325 1.60 -1.16 -4.95
C GLY A 325 2.15 -0.13 -3.98
N ASP A 326 3.43 -0.23 -3.61
CA ASP A 326 4.05 0.66 -2.62
C ASP A 326 4.65 1.91 -3.27
N ASN A 327 5.59 1.76 -4.21
CA ASN A 327 6.19 2.91 -4.90
C ASN A 327 5.16 3.62 -5.77
N VAL A 328 4.47 2.89 -6.63
CA VAL A 328 3.35 3.38 -7.41
C VAL A 328 2.09 2.68 -6.92
N SER A 329 1.28 3.38 -6.13
CA SER A 329 0.06 2.84 -5.54
C SER A 329 -1.14 3.12 -6.44
N LEU A 330 -2.23 2.41 -6.21
CA LEU A 330 -3.48 2.60 -6.94
C LEU A 330 -4.17 3.95 -6.58
N LYS A 331 -4.98 4.44 -7.50
CA LYS A 331 -5.84 5.63 -7.31
C LYS A 331 -7.20 5.29 -6.72
N ASP A 332 -7.69 4.10 -7.00
CA ASP A 332 -8.99 3.59 -6.63
C ASP A 332 -8.83 2.08 -6.44
N TRP A 333 -9.46 1.49 -5.46
CA TRP A 333 -9.30 0.07 -5.15
C TRP A 333 -9.75 -0.86 -6.28
N LYS A 334 -10.58 -0.41 -7.22
CA LYS A 334 -10.87 -1.16 -8.45
C LYS A 334 -9.67 -1.36 -9.35
N ASP A 335 -8.61 -0.55 -9.20
CA ASP A 335 -7.38 -0.63 -9.98
C ASP A 335 -6.39 -1.71 -9.47
N ILE A 336 -6.81 -2.58 -8.54
CA ILE A 336 -5.99 -3.56 -7.82
C ILE A 336 -5.09 -4.43 -8.73
N TRP A 337 -5.48 -4.67 -9.96
CA TRP A 337 -4.65 -5.38 -10.92
C TRP A 337 -3.26 -4.80 -11.09
N ILE A 338 -3.07 -3.46 -10.97
CA ILE A 338 -1.73 -2.85 -11.11
C ILE A 338 -0.80 -3.18 -9.94
N ASN A 339 -1.33 -3.72 -8.84
CA ASN A 339 -0.56 -4.30 -7.75
C ASN A 339 -0.40 -5.81 -8.02
N GLU A 340 -1.49 -6.57 -7.97
CA GLU A 340 -1.52 -8.02 -7.91
C GLU A 340 -1.07 -8.71 -9.19
N GLY A 341 -1.49 -8.22 -10.34
CA GLY A 341 -1.09 -8.79 -11.62
C GLY A 341 0.42 -8.73 -11.86
N PHE A 342 1.08 -7.65 -11.39
CA PHE A 342 2.53 -7.49 -11.52
C PHE A 342 3.30 -8.32 -10.49
N ALA A 343 2.80 -8.43 -9.28
CA ALA A 343 3.39 -9.29 -8.25
C ALA A 343 3.28 -10.78 -8.65
N ALA A 344 2.12 -11.22 -9.13
CA ALA A 344 1.93 -12.57 -9.66
C ALA A 344 2.84 -12.85 -10.88
N TYR A 345 2.97 -11.90 -11.79
CA TYR A 345 3.87 -12.05 -12.94
C TYR A 345 5.35 -12.10 -12.52
N SER A 346 5.73 -11.44 -11.43
CA SER A 346 7.08 -11.52 -10.87
C SER A 346 7.42 -12.94 -10.41
N GLN A 347 6.45 -13.70 -9.89
CA GLN A 347 6.63 -15.10 -9.55
C GLN A 347 6.90 -15.95 -10.82
N TRP A 348 6.26 -15.62 -11.94
CA TRP A 348 6.50 -16.29 -13.23
C TRP A 348 7.89 -15.98 -13.78
N LEU A 349 8.34 -14.73 -13.69
CA LEU A 349 9.70 -14.34 -14.07
C LEU A 349 10.76 -14.96 -13.14
N TRP A 350 10.44 -15.13 -11.86
CA TRP A 350 11.32 -15.83 -10.91
C TRP A 350 11.45 -17.31 -11.24
N SER A 351 10.34 -17.97 -11.59
CA SER A 351 10.33 -19.35 -12.11
C SER A 351 11.23 -19.51 -13.31
N GLU A 352 11.19 -18.56 -14.25
CA GLU A 352 12.06 -18.53 -15.44
C GLU A 352 13.53 -18.41 -15.04
N LYS A 353 13.86 -17.52 -14.06
CA LYS A 353 15.22 -17.37 -13.51
C LYS A 353 15.73 -18.67 -12.86
N GLU A 354 14.90 -19.37 -12.12
CA GLU A 354 15.26 -20.62 -11.43
C GLU A 354 15.26 -21.85 -12.35
N GLY A 355 14.82 -21.73 -13.59
CA GLY A 355 14.72 -22.85 -14.55
C GLY A 355 13.60 -23.85 -14.19
N GLU A 356 12.54 -23.40 -13.54
CA GLU A 356 11.41 -24.21 -13.09
C GLU A 356 10.18 -24.11 -14.01
N GLY A 357 10.31 -23.40 -15.09
CA GLY A 357 9.32 -23.09 -16.11
C GLY A 357 9.39 -21.63 -16.51
N THR A 358 9.36 -21.38 -17.83
CA THR A 358 9.36 -20.01 -18.37
C THR A 358 8.01 -19.32 -18.08
N ALA A 359 8.00 -17.99 -18.07
CA ALA A 359 6.75 -17.22 -17.93
C ALA A 359 5.76 -17.58 -19.06
N GLN A 360 6.25 -17.94 -20.26
CA GLN A 360 5.42 -18.41 -21.35
C GLN A 360 4.80 -19.80 -21.07
N GLU A 361 5.55 -20.73 -20.50
CA GLU A 361 5.03 -22.05 -20.13
C GLU A 361 3.97 -21.95 -19.04
N LEU A 362 4.17 -21.05 -18.06
CA LEU A 362 3.19 -20.76 -17.03
C LEU A 362 1.91 -20.14 -17.63
N ALA A 363 2.05 -19.20 -18.56
CA ALA A 363 0.91 -18.61 -19.26
C ALA A 363 0.14 -19.66 -20.09
N ASP A 364 0.84 -20.51 -20.84
CA ASP A 364 0.22 -21.58 -21.63
C ASP A 364 -0.53 -22.56 -20.70
N TRP A 365 0.07 -22.90 -19.56
CA TRP A 365 -0.53 -23.78 -18.57
C TRP A 365 -1.81 -23.16 -17.98
N VAL A 366 -1.75 -21.98 -17.38
CA VAL A 366 -2.91 -21.29 -16.78
C VAL A 366 -4.03 -21.13 -17.82
N TYR A 367 -3.71 -20.66 -19.02
CA TYR A 367 -4.70 -20.51 -20.07
C TYR A 367 -5.37 -21.85 -20.45
N SER A 368 -4.64 -22.97 -20.42
CA SER A 368 -5.16 -24.30 -20.73
C SER A 368 -6.08 -24.87 -19.65
N GLN A 369 -5.86 -24.49 -18.39
CA GLN A 369 -6.64 -24.99 -17.24
C GLN A 369 -8.05 -24.41 -17.16
N HIS A 370 -8.31 -23.25 -17.77
CA HIS A 370 -9.59 -22.56 -17.71
C HIS A 370 -10.31 -22.64 -19.08
N PRO A 371 -11.28 -23.56 -19.29
CA PRO A 371 -12.11 -23.59 -20.48
C PRO A 371 -12.92 -22.30 -20.65
N ALA A 372 -13.50 -22.09 -21.84
CA ALA A 372 -14.12 -20.80 -22.19
C ALA A 372 -15.33 -20.41 -21.32
N ASP A 373 -16.01 -21.40 -20.73
CA ASP A 373 -17.15 -21.26 -19.84
C ASP A 373 -16.77 -21.19 -18.35
N ASP A 374 -15.47 -21.30 -18.02
CA ASP A 374 -14.97 -21.24 -16.65
C ASP A 374 -15.31 -19.87 -16.01
N PRO A 375 -15.80 -19.85 -14.74
CA PRO A 375 -16.04 -18.63 -13.97
C PRO A 375 -14.84 -17.70 -13.88
N PHE A 376 -13.62 -18.22 -13.90
CA PHE A 376 -12.37 -17.46 -13.94
C PHE A 376 -12.38 -16.31 -14.97
N TRP A 377 -12.99 -16.52 -16.14
CA TRP A 377 -13.09 -15.50 -17.18
C TRP A 377 -14.18 -14.45 -16.93
N LYS A 378 -15.05 -14.65 -15.94
CA LYS A 378 -16.10 -13.69 -15.58
C LYS A 378 -15.56 -12.56 -14.74
N VAL A 379 -14.54 -12.82 -13.92
CA VAL A 379 -13.84 -11.78 -13.16
C VAL A 379 -13.00 -10.93 -14.13
N LYS A 380 -13.15 -9.63 -14.03
CA LYS A 380 -12.47 -8.65 -14.88
C LYS A 380 -11.32 -8.00 -14.08
N PRO A 381 -10.05 -8.36 -14.29
CA PRO A 381 -8.95 -7.82 -13.48
C PRO A 381 -8.87 -6.28 -13.45
N GLY A 382 -9.32 -5.60 -14.51
CA GLY A 382 -9.30 -4.14 -14.60
C GLY A 382 -10.41 -3.42 -13.81
N ASP A 383 -11.42 -4.18 -13.35
CA ASP A 383 -12.51 -3.74 -12.46
C ASP A 383 -13.24 -4.99 -11.94
N PRO A 384 -12.67 -5.70 -10.93
CA PRO A 384 -13.20 -7.00 -10.51
C PRO A 384 -14.50 -6.92 -9.73
N GLY A 385 -14.84 -5.76 -9.17
CA GLY A 385 -15.88 -5.60 -8.16
C GLY A 385 -15.35 -5.83 -6.75
N ALA A 386 -15.89 -5.15 -5.76
CA ALA A 386 -15.40 -5.18 -4.38
C ALA A 386 -15.33 -6.61 -3.79
N GLU A 387 -16.31 -7.47 -4.13
CA GLU A 387 -16.35 -8.86 -3.64
C GLU A 387 -15.31 -9.79 -4.30
N ASN A 388 -14.77 -9.41 -5.47
CA ASN A 388 -13.79 -10.19 -6.22
C ASN A 388 -12.42 -9.50 -6.29
N GLN A 389 -12.17 -8.51 -5.45
CA GLN A 389 -10.95 -7.71 -5.49
C GLN A 389 -9.70 -8.57 -5.37
N PHE A 390 -9.74 -9.62 -4.57
CA PHE A 390 -8.65 -10.57 -4.35
C PHE A 390 -8.97 -11.97 -4.93
N ASP A 391 -9.84 -12.06 -5.94
CA ASP A 391 -10.10 -13.33 -6.64
C ASP A 391 -8.87 -13.78 -7.41
N GLY A 392 -8.59 -15.09 -7.43
CA GLY A 392 -7.42 -15.67 -8.13
C GLY A 392 -7.27 -15.24 -9.60
N ALA A 393 -8.37 -14.87 -10.26
CA ALA A 393 -8.32 -14.33 -11.62
C ALA A 393 -7.66 -12.94 -11.69
N VAL A 394 -7.70 -12.11 -10.63
CA VAL A 394 -7.00 -10.82 -10.61
C VAL A 394 -5.49 -11.06 -10.71
N TYR A 395 -5.00 -12.08 -10.05
CA TYR A 395 -3.60 -12.52 -10.04
C TYR A 395 -3.22 -13.23 -11.35
N ASP A 396 -3.84 -14.36 -11.61
CA ASP A 396 -3.44 -15.26 -12.71
C ASP A 396 -3.83 -14.75 -14.09
N ARG A 397 -5.06 -14.24 -14.28
CA ARG A 397 -5.45 -13.56 -15.52
C ARG A 397 -4.73 -12.23 -15.68
N GLY A 398 -4.42 -11.58 -14.55
CA GLY A 398 -3.57 -10.40 -14.49
C GLY A 398 -2.17 -10.68 -15.04
N ALA A 399 -1.52 -11.75 -14.57
CA ALA A 399 -0.22 -12.21 -15.06
C ALA A 399 -0.26 -12.68 -16.52
N LEU A 400 -1.32 -13.38 -16.93
CA LEU A 400 -1.57 -13.72 -18.33
C LEU A 400 -1.58 -12.50 -19.24
N THR A 401 -2.23 -11.40 -18.79
CA THR A 401 -2.28 -10.14 -19.52
C THR A 401 -0.87 -9.57 -19.74
N LEU A 402 -0.01 -9.64 -18.72
CA LEU A 402 1.37 -9.14 -18.82
C LEU A 402 2.23 -10.00 -19.73
N GLN A 403 2.09 -11.33 -19.70
CA GLN A 403 2.78 -12.21 -20.66
C GLN A 403 2.30 -11.96 -22.09
N ALA A 404 1.01 -11.80 -22.29
CA ALA A 404 0.45 -11.45 -23.59
C ALA A 404 0.93 -10.08 -24.09
N LEU A 405 1.07 -9.11 -23.20
CA LEU A 405 1.66 -7.80 -23.51
C LEU A 405 3.13 -7.94 -23.91
N ARG A 406 3.93 -8.72 -23.16
CA ARG A 406 5.34 -9.01 -23.46
C ARG A 406 5.49 -9.56 -24.88
N ASN A 407 4.65 -10.54 -25.24
CA ASN A 407 4.65 -11.12 -26.59
C ASN A 407 4.24 -10.11 -27.67
N LYS A 408 3.27 -9.22 -27.36
CA LYS A 408 2.78 -8.22 -28.32
C LYS A 408 3.77 -7.11 -28.59
N VAL A 409 4.50 -6.63 -27.56
CA VAL A 409 5.42 -5.50 -27.70
C VAL A 409 6.87 -5.93 -27.86
N GLY A 410 7.23 -7.17 -27.44
CA GLY A 410 8.58 -7.72 -27.39
C GLY A 410 9.33 -7.37 -26.11
N ASP A 411 10.30 -8.22 -25.74
CA ASP A 411 11.03 -8.14 -24.46
C ASP A 411 11.64 -6.78 -24.18
N LYS A 412 12.33 -6.19 -25.15
CA LYS A 412 13.00 -4.89 -24.98
C LYS A 412 12.02 -3.78 -24.59
N ALA A 413 10.88 -3.71 -25.29
CA ALA A 413 9.86 -2.70 -25.01
C ALA A 413 9.15 -3.02 -23.68
N PHE A 414 8.82 -4.28 -23.42
CA PHE A 414 8.16 -4.73 -22.21
C PHE A 414 8.96 -4.39 -20.95
N PHE A 415 10.20 -4.84 -20.82
CA PHE A 415 11.03 -4.53 -19.65
C PHE A 415 11.40 -3.04 -19.58
N GLY A 416 11.47 -2.35 -20.71
CA GLY A 416 11.57 -0.89 -20.75
C GLY A 416 10.35 -0.18 -20.15
N ILE A 417 9.13 -0.68 -20.41
CA ILE A 417 7.89 -0.20 -19.82
C ILE A 417 7.94 -0.41 -18.30
N LEU A 418 8.26 -1.62 -17.83
CA LEU A 418 8.29 -1.94 -16.41
C LEU A 418 9.22 -1.00 -15.63
N LYS A 419 10.47 -0.81 -16.09
CA LYS A 419 11.45 0.08 -15.45
C LYS A 419 11.05 1.55 -15.49
N SER A 420 10.57 2.02 -16.64
CA SER A 420 10.20 3.44 -16.80
C SER A 420 8.97 3.79 -15.98
N TRP A 421 8.00 2.87 -15.84
CA TRP A 421 6.82 3.06 -15.02
C TRP A 421 7.19 3.44 -13.59
N GLN A 422 8.11 2.69 -12.99
CA GLN A 422 8.57 2.90 -11.62
C GLN A 422 9.31 4.22 -11.42
N THR A 423 10.02 4.67 -12.43
CA THR A 423 10.81 5.91 -12.36
C THR A 423 9.95 7.14 -12.60
N GLU A 424 9.06 7.08 -13.61
CA GLU A 424 8.26 8.24 -14.02
C GLU A 424 7.05 8.51 -13.13
N ASN A 425 6.56 7.47 -12.42
CA ASN A 425 5.44 7.58 -11.48
C ASN A 425 5.86 7.42 -10.01
N LYS A 426 7.14 7.53 -9.73
CA LYS A 426 7.74 7.27 -8.42
C LYS A 426 7.00 7.99 -7.30
N TYR A 427 6.61 7.24 -6.27
CA TYR A 427 5.86 7.68 -5.08
C TYR A 427 4.46 8.25 -5.38
N GLY A 428 3.99 8.09 -6.61
CA GLY A 428 2.66 8.55 -7.02
C GLY A 428 1.58 7.47 -6.93
N ASN A 429 0.43 7.82 -7.52
CA ASN A 429 -0.73 6.95 -7.64
C ASN A 429 -1.13 6.84 -9.11
N ALA A 430 -1.59 5.67 -9.50
CA ALA A 430 -2.00 5.41 -10.87
C ALA A 430 -3.26 4.53 -10.97
N SER A 431 -3.94 4.63 -12.10
CA SER A 431 -5.04 3.75 -12.48
C SER A 431 -4.60 2.77 -13.57
N VAL A 432 -5.43 1.74 -13.82
CA VAL A 432 -5.25 0.85 -14.99
C VAL A 432 -5.20 1.66 -16.28
N ALA A 433 -6.05 2.68 -16.42
CA ALA A 433 -6.07 3.55 -17.60
C ALA A 433 -4.77 4.35 -17.78
N ASP A 434 -4.12 4.77 -16.69
CA ASP A 434 -2.82 5.44 -16.74
C ASP A 434 -1.73 4.48 -17.24
N PHE A 435 -1.75 3.23 -16.76
CA PHE A 435 -0.80 2.22 -17.22
C PHE A 435 -0.98 1.89 -18.72
N VAL A 436 -2.22 1.76 -19.19
CA VAL A 436 -2.52 1.52 -20.61
C VAL A 436 -1.92 2.62 -21.49
N LYS A 437 -2.21 3.90 -21.18
CA LYS A 437 -1.66 5.06 -21.91
C LYS A 437 -0.13 5.09 -21.86
N PHE A 438 0.44 4.74 -20.73
CA PHE A 438 1.89 4.70 -20.57
C PHE A 438 2.52 3.60 -21.45
N ALA A 439 1.94 2.40 -21.44
CA ALA A 439 2.40 1.29 -22.27
C ALA A 439 2.29 1.60 -23.77
N GLU A 440 1.22 2.23 -24.21
CA GLU A 440 1.05 2.73 -25.59
C GLU A 440 2.16 3.72 -25.96
N LYS A 441 2.35 4.76 -25.13
CA LYS A 441 3.39 5.77 -25.32
C LYS A 441 4.79 5.16 -25.43
N LYS A 442 5.12 4.19 -24.57
CA LYS A 442 6.46 3.58 -24.51
C LYS A 442 6.71 2.56 -25.61
N SER A 443 5.69 1.81 -26.01
CA SER A 443 5.80 0.80 -27.07
C SER A 443 5.60 1.35 -28.47
N GLY A 444 4.95 2.51 -28.61
CA GLY A 444 4.51 3.06 -29.89
C GLY A 444 3.41 2.24 -30.58
N LYS A 445 2.68 1.42 -29.80
CA LYS A 445 1.62 0.55 -30.32
C LYS A 445 0.27 0.94 -29.71
N GLU A 446 -0.80 0.78 -30.48
CA GLU A 446 -2.17 0.87 -30.00
C GLU A 446 -2.48 -0.38 -29.15
N LEU A 447 -2.79 -0.18 -27.87
CA LEU A 447 -2.99 -1.26 -26.90
C LEU A 447 -4.36 -1.22 -26.21
N ALA A 448 -5.16 -0.16 -26.42
CA ALA A 448 -6.46 -0.02 -25.76
C ALA A 448 -7.37 -1.24 -26.01
N GLY A 449 -7.55 -1.69 -27.25
CA GLY A 449 -8.35 -2.88 -27.57
C GLY A 449 -7.75 -4.19 -27.04
N PHE A 450 -6.43 -4.25 -26.92
CA PHE A 450 -5.74 -5.37 -26.28
C PHE A 450 -6.09 -5.46 -24.79
N PHE A 451 -5.92 -4.38 -24.04
CA PHE A 451 -6.22 -4.34 -22.61
C PHE A 451 -7.73 -4.48 -22.34
N ASP A 452 -8.60 -3.93 -23.20
CA ASP A 452 -10.04 -4.18 -23.10
C ASP A 452 -10.34 -5.68 -23.15
N THR A 453 -9.77 -6.41 -24.10
CA THR A 453 -9.96 -7.86 -24.23
C THR A 453 -9.49 -8.65 -23.01
N TRP A 454 -8.32 -8.30 -22.46
CA TRP A 454 -7.69 -9.08 -21.40
C TRP A 454 -8.17 -8.70 -20.00
N LEU A 455 -8.50 -7.42 -19.75
CA LEU A 455 -8.81 -6.92 -18.42
C LEU A 455 -10.30 -6.63 -18.19
N PHE A 456 -11.08 -6.31 -19.23
CA PHE A 456 -12.44 -5.81 -19.05
C PHE A 456 -13.53 -6.69 -19.69
N GLN A 457 -13.20 -7.59 -20.61
CA GLN A 457 -14.19 -8.51 -21.19
C GLN A 457 -14.42 -9.73 -20.28
N PRO A 458 -15.69 -10.08 -19.94
CA PRO A 458 -16.00 -11.22 -19.06
C PRO A 458 -16.00 -12.57 -19.85
N SER A 459 -14.95 -12.77 -20.64
CA SER A 459 -14.83 -13.95 -21.51
C SER A 459 -13.38 -14.29 -21.78
N LYS A 460 -13.12 -15.56 -22.04
CA LYS A 460 -11.80 -16.03 -22.48
C LYS A 460 -11.40 -15.34 -23.78
N PRO A 461 -10.21 -14.69 -23.86
CA PRO A 461 -9.69 -14.15 -25.10
C PRO A 461 -9.67 -15.22 -26.20
N THR A 462 -10.19 -14.91 -27.40
CA THR A 462 -10.33 -15.91 -28.46
C THR A 462 -8.98 -16.45 -28.96
N ALA A 463 -8.98 -17.66 -29.53
CA ALA A 463 -7.78 -18.32 -30.05
C ALA A 463 -6.97 -17.46 -31.06
N GLY A 464 -7.63 -16.55 -31.79
CA GLY A 464 -6.95 -15.58 -32.68
C GLY A 464 -6.13 -14.56 -31.90
N THR A 465 -6.71 -13.90 -30.91
CA THR A 465 -6.05 -12.92 -30.04
C THR A 465 -5.08 -13.58 -29.07
N ALA A 466 -5.45 -14.72 -28.47
CA ALA A 466 -4.59 -15.48 -27.59
C ALA A 466 -3.42 -16.14 -28.36
N LYS A 467 -3.67 -16.69 -29.57
CA LYS A 467 -2.64 -17.31 -30.41
C LYS A 467 -1.60 -16.29 -30.89
N GLN A 468 -2.00 -15.06 -31.14
CA GLN A 468 -1.08 -13.94 -31.42
C GLN A 468 -0.33 -13.46 -30.19
N ALA A 469 -0.97 -13.52 -29.02
CA ALA A 469 -0.44 -12.98 -27.77
C ALA A 469 0.33 -14.03 -26.93
N LEU A 470 -0.08 -15.31 -26.92
CA LEU A 470 0.54 -16.37 -26.12
C LEU A 470 1.35 -17.37 -26.93
N GLY A 471 1.30 -17.32 -28.29
CA GLY A 471 1.97 -18.28 -29.17
C GLY A 471 1.11 -19.47 -29.58
N ALA A 472 1.50 -20.15 -30.68
CA ALA A 472 0.75 -21.26 -31.28
C ALA A 472 1.35 -22.61 -30.88
N ARG A 473 1.09 -23.09 -29.65
CA ARG A 473 1.44 -24.49 -29.32
C ARG A 473 0.26 -25.44 -29.60
N GLN A 474 0.54 -26.55 -30.31
CA GLN A 474 -0.42 -27.63 -30.61
C GLN A 474 -0.22 -28.88 -29.72
N ALA A 475 0.79 -28.88 -28.84
CA ALA A 475 1.08 -30.02 -27.96
C ALA A 475 0.34 -29.87 -26.60
N PRO A 476 0.04 -30.98 -25.89
CA PRO A 476 -0.43 -30.91 -24.51
C PRO A 476 0.52 -30.04 -23.67
N VAL A 477 -0.03 -29.07 -22.92
CA VAL A 477 0.75 -28.18 -22.06
C VAL A 477 1.10 -28.98 -20.81
N ALA A 478 2.40 -29.09 -20.49
CA ALA A 478 2.85 -29.73 -19.25
C ALA A 478 2.80 -28.72 -18.09
N GLU A 479 2.45 -29.20 -16.91
CA GLU A 479 2.48 -28.40 -15.69
C GLU A 479 3.93 -27.97 -15.38
N PRO A 480 4.22 -26.64 -15.28
CA PRO A 480 5.53 -26.15 -14.88
C PRO A 480 5.87 -26.56 -13.43
N LYS A 481 7.15 -26.82 -13.15
CA LYS A 481 7.59 -27.28 -11.82
C LYS A 481 7.23 -26.33 -10.69
N SER A 482 7.24 -25.02 -10.97
CA SER A 482 6.91 -23.96 -10.00
C SER A 482 5.42 -23.81 -9.73
N TRP A 483 4.53 -24.28 -10.65
CA TRP A 483 3.12 -23.92 -10.66
C TRP A 483 2.41 -24.17 -9.32
N LYS A 484 2.57 -25.36 -8.74
CA LYS A 484 1.90 -25.70 -7.47
C LYS A 484 2.24 -24.73 -6.33
N ARG A 485 3.46 -24.19 -6.32
CA ARG A 485 3.88 -23.21 -5.29
C ARG A 485 3.30 -21.82 -5.59
N ILE A 486 3.27 -21.45 -6.87
CA ILE A 486 2.69 -20.18 -7.31
C ILE A 486 1.18 -20.17 -7.02
N ALA A 487 0.44 -21.16 -7.49
CA ALA A 487 -1.00 -21.28 -7.27
C ALA A 487 -1.35 -21.28 -5.77
N ALA A 488 -0.56 -21.96 -4.93
CA ALA A 488 -0.78 -21.96 -3.50
C ALA A 488 -0.60 -20.57 -2.84
N THR A 489 0.13 -19.65 -3.47
CA THR A 489 0.23 -18.25 -3.02
C THR A 489 -1.07 -17.49 -3.33
N HIS A 490 -1.63 -17.69 -4.52
CA HIS A 490 -2.86 -16.98 -4.94
C HIS A 490 -4.12 -17.51 -4.23
N ASP A 491 -4.18 -18.81 -3.90
CA ASP A 491 -5.27 -19.43 -3.14
C ASP A 491 -5.41 -18.85 -1.71
N VAL A 492 -4.35 -18.26 -1.15
CA VAL A 492 -4.35 -17.74 0.23
C VAL A 492 -4.63 -16.23 0.31
N HIS A 493 -4.61 -15.51 -0.82
CA HIS A 493 -5.04 -14.11 -0.89
C HIS A 493 -6.55 -13.97 -1.15
N GLY A 494 -7.24 -15.02 -1.61
CA GLY A 494 -8.70 -15.07 -1.70
C GLY A 494 -9.35 -15.22 -0.32
N HIS A 495 -9.94 -14.15 0.19
CA HIS A 495 -10.72 -14.10 1.46
C HIS A 495 -12.20 -14.33 1.23
#